data_9a3c9ec4bdc92195804950138a25babd
#
_entry.id   9a3c9ec4bdc92195804950138a25babd
#
_cell.length_a   1.000
_cell.length_b   1.000
_cell.length_c   1.000
_cell.angle_alpha   90.00
_cell.angle_beta   90.00
_cell.angle_gamma   90.00
#
_symmetry.space_group_name_H-M   'P 1'
#
loop_
_entity.id
_entity.type
_entity.pdbx_description
1 polymer ?
#
loop_
_entity_poly.entity_id
_entity_poly.type
_entity_poly.pdbx_seq_one_letter_code
_entity_poly.pdbx_strand_id
1 'polypeptide(L)'
;MFSSQLALTLHCKSTKIYQKNDMAEGKTVTYEGIMRDLKARKFAPIYYLMGDESYYIDKIADYIAENVLQPEERDFNQTVLYGADVTAAEIVDTAKRYPMMSEYQVVIVKEAQNLKNTDAFEQYLQKPLNSTVLVVCHKNGSVDKRKKLPGLVDKVGVLFESKKVKERDLPSFIENYLKSKGASIDPKSQQLIADSIGTDLSRLISELDKLLVAMPENDKRVTPQLVEDQIGVSKDFNGFELRDAVVNRNIFKANQILKFFDKNPKAGSLYSVLPMLFNYFQNLMIAYYCPQKNSQEAVAKWLELKSPWAAKDYMTGMKNYTGTKTMQIIYKIREIDAKSKGLDNPNTPPEELIKELIFFILH
;
A
#
# COMPACT_ATOMS: atom_id res chain seq x y z
N MET A 1 39.31 16.56 51.28
CA MET A 1 39.17 15.17 50.78
C MET A 1 37.78 14.66 51.14
N PHE A 2 36.84 14.85 50.28
CA PHE A 2 35.49 14.23 50.27
C PHE A 2 34.65 14.98 49.24
N SER A 3 34.92 14.79 47.94
CA SER A 3 34.08 15.37 46.90
C SER A 3 34.35 14.78 45.52
N SER A 4 34.69 13.50 45.41
CA SER A 4 34.90 12.87 44.08
C SER A 4 34.25 11.49 43.90
N GLN A 5 33.37 11.09 44.80
CA GLN A 5 32.67 9.80 44.72
C GLN A 5 31.16 9.89 44.49
N LEU A 6 30.58 11.09 44.31
CA LEU A 6 29.14 11.26 44.08
C LEU A 6 28.77 11.52 42.61
N ALA A 7 29.74 11.66 41.71
CA ALA A 7 29.47 11.94 40.28
C ALA A 7 29.39 10.69 39.39
N LEU A 8 29.76 9.51 39.89
CA LEU A 8 29.77 8.25 39.10
C LEU A 8 28.53 7.37 39.32
N THR A 9 27.61 7.77 40.21
CA THR A 9 26.43 6.95 40.54
C THR A 9 25.13 7.46 39.92
N LEU A 10 25.13 8.51 39.13
CA LEU A 10 23.93 9.11 38.52
C LEU A 10 23.82 8.89 36.99
N HIS A 11 24.76 8.20 36.35
CA HIS A 11 24.73 7.93 34.90
C HIS A 11 24.28 6.51 34.54
N CYS A 12 23.85 5.71 35.51
CA CYS A 12 23.43 4.32 35.28
C CYS A 12 21.95 4.05 35.57
N LYS A 13 21.05 4.97 35.27
CA LYS A 13 19.60 4.80 35.54
C LYS A 13 18.67 5.22 34.39
N SER A 14 19.03 5.05 33.12
CA SER A 14 18.03 5.15 32.05
C SER A 14 18.15 4.12 30.94
N THR A 15 18.82 3.02 31.17
CA THR A 15 18.63 1.84 30.30
C THR A 15 17.30 1.20 30.72
N LYS A 16 16.18 1.71 30.21
CA LYS A 16 14.94 0.98 30.28
C LYS A 16 15.05 -0.22 29.32
N ILE A 17 15.60 -1.29 29.85
CA ILE A 17 15.51 -2.64 29.33
C ILE A 17 14.04 -2.84 28.90
N TYR A 18 13.84 -3.33 27.70
CA TYR A 18 12.55 -3.84 27.21
C TYR A 18 12.10 -4.96 28.16
N GLN A 19 11.48 -4.57 29.28
CA GLN A 19 10.97 -5.53 30.25
C GLN A 19 9.59 -5.99 29.81
N LYS A 20 9.44 -7.27 29.82
CA LYS A 20 8.37 -8.20 29.42
C LYS A 20 6.94 -7.88 29.90
N ASN A 21 6.69 -6.75 30.59
CA ASN A 21 5.42 -6.50 31.29
C ASN A 21 4.36 -5.73 30.46
N ASP A 22 4.66 -5.26 29.22
CA ASP A 22 3.68 -4.58 28.38
C ASP A 22 3.26 -5.37 27.13
N MET A 23 3.76 -6.60 26.98
CA MET A 23 3.36 -7.53 25.91
C MET A 23 2.35 -8.55 26.45
N ALA A 24 1.24 -8.06 27.01
CA ALA A 24 0.12 -8.92 27.36
C ALA A 24 -0.73 -9.21 26.13
N GLU A 25 -0.83 -10.48 25.81
CA GLU A 25 -1.85 -11.17 25.02
C GLU A 25 -2.45 -10.41 23.79
N GLY A 26 -2.02 -10.79 22.58
CA GLY A 26 -2.83 -10.59 21.38
C GLY A 26 -2.77 -9.23 20.72
N LYS A 27 -1.84 -8.32 21.05
CA LYS A 27 -1.67 -7.06 20.30
C LYS A 27 -1.02 -7.32 18.95
N THR A 28 -1.81 -7.16 17.89
CA THR A 28 -1.29 -7.12 16.53
C THR A 28 -0.23 -6.00 16.43
N VAL A 29 1.00 -6.38 16.08
CA VAL A 29 2.08 -5.41 15.84
C VAL A 29 1.71 -4.59 14.61
N THR A 30 1.57 -3.27 14.77
CA THR A 30 1.21 -2.34 13.70
C THR A 30 2.39 -1.45 13.34
N TYR A 31 2.40 -0.93 12.11
CA TYR A 31 3.40 0.03 11.66
C TYR A 31 3.45 1.26 12.56
N GLU A 32 2.30 1.83 12.92
CA GLU A 32 2.19 3.01 13.77
C GLU A 32 2.72 2.74 15.19
N GLY A 33 2.48 1.53 15.70
CA GLY A 33 3.01 1.09 17.00
C GLY A 33 4.54 1.02 16.98
N ILE A 34 5.11 0.40 15.94
CA ILE A 34 6.57 0.33 15.75
C ILE A 34 7.17 1.73 15.66
N MET A 35 6.62 2.58 14.80
CA MET A 35 7.13 3.95 14.62
C MET A 35 7.03 4.81 15.86
N ARG A 36 5.97 4.63 16.67
CA ARG A 36 5.84 5.31 17.97
C ARG A 36 6.95 4.89 18.93
N ASP A 37 7.24 3.59 19.03
CA ASP A 37 8.25 3.05 19.92
C ASP A 37 9.67 3.47 19.47
N LEU A 38 9.94 3.45 18.17
CA LEU A 38 11.20 3.94 17.58
C LEU A 38 11.41 5.44 17.87
N LYS A 39 10.37 6.28 17.69
CA LYS A 39 10.42 7.71 18.02
C LYS A 39 10.64 7.97 19.51
N ALA A 40 10.16 7.08 20.38
CA ALA A 40 10.40 7.12 21.83
C ALA A 40 11.77 6.53 22.21
N ARG A 41 12.65 6.22 21.23
CA ARG A 41 13.97 5.57 21.40
C ARG A 41 13.90 4.24 22.17
N LYS A 42 12.82 3.48 21.99
CA LYS A 42 12.67 2.13 22.51
C LYS A 42 13.03 1.15 21.41
N PHE A 43 14.26 0.66 21.41
CA PHE A 43 14.76 -0.24 20.38
C PHE A 43 14.69 -1.68 20.85
N ALA A 44 14.20 -2.57 19.97
CA ALA A 44 14.24 -4.00 20.17
C ALA A 44 15.53 -4.60 19.58
N PRO A 45 16.04 -5.71 20.14
CA PRO A 45 17.25 -6.35 19.63
C PRO A 45 17.12 -6.88 18.20
N ILE A 46 15.89 -7.17 17.76
CA ILE A 46 15.61 -7.59 16.38
C ILE A 46 14.26 -7.05 15.89
N TYR A 47 14.25 -6.62 14.64
CA TYR A 47 13.07 -6.32 13.84
C TYR A 47 13.06 -7.26 12.64
N TYR A 48 12.19 -8.26 12.63
CA TYR A 48 11.96 -9.12 11.47
C TYR A 48 10.75 -8.60 10.73
N LEU A 49 11.01 -7.89 9.62
CA LEU A 49 10.00 -7.21 8.81
C LEU A 49 9.76 -8.04 7.55
N MET A 50 8.55 -8.56 7.38
CA MET A 50 8.21 -9.42 6.26
C MET A 50 6.89 -9.03 5.61
N GLY A 51 6.64 -9.49 4.39
CA GLY A 51 5.36 -9.33 3.71
C GLY A 51 5.45 -8.76 2.30
N ASP A 52 4.27 -8.62 1.70
CA ASP A 52 4.13 -8.23 0.29
C ASP A 52 4.10 -6.71 0.08
N GLU A 53 3.93 -5.91 1.17
CA GLU A 53 3.96 -4.46 1.09
C GLU A 53 5.33 -3.93 1.52
N SER A 54 6.19 -3.67 0.55
CA SER A 54 7.57 -3.23 0.78
C SER A 54 7.66 -1.86 1.42
N TYR A 55 6.69 -0.98 1.19
CA TYR A 55 6.71 0.40 1.69
C TYR A 55 6.94 0.49 3.20
N TYR A 56 6.17 -0.26 3.99
CA TYR A 56 6.30 -0.20 5.45
C TYR A 56 7.61 -0.82 5.95
N ILE A 57 8.08 -1.88 5.28
CA ILE A 57 9.37 -2.53 5.59
C ILE A 57 10.51 -1.53 5.39
N ASP A 58 10.53 -0.84 4.25
CA ASP A 58 11.54 0.16 3.94
C ASP A 58 11.48 1.34 4.90
N LYS A 59 10.29 1.89 5.19
CA LYS A 59 10.14 3.02 6.11
C LYS A 59 10.62 2.72 7.53
N ILE A 60 10.39 1.51 8.05
CA ILE A 60 10.89 1.11 9.36
C ILE A 60 12.42 0.96 9.32
N ALA A 61 12.96 0.28 8.29
CA ALA A 61 14.39 0.05 8.14
C ALA A 61 15.15 1.36 7.95
N ASP A 62 14.66 2.26 7.09
CA ASP A 62 15.27 3.57 6.85
C ASP A 62 15.23 4.45 8.10
N TYR A 63 14.10 4.45 8.84
CA TYR A 63 14.02 5.18 10.09
C TYR A 63 15.05 4.69 11.12
N ILE A 64 15.23 3.38 11.24
CA ILE A 64 16.24 2.79 12.14
C ILE A 64 17.64 3.20 11.68
N ALA A 65 17.95 3.11 10.38
CA ALA A 65 19.23 3.50 9.79
C ALA A 65 19.60 4.97 10.06
N GLU A 66 18.59 5.84 10.04
CA GLU A 66 18.78 7.28 10.16
C GLU A 66 18.72 7.81 11.60
N ASN A 67 18.10 7.09 12.55
CA ASN A 67 17.76 7.68 13.84
C ASN A 67 18.29 6.93 15.08
N VAL A 68 18.80 5.71 14.93
CA VAL A 68 19.37 4.96 16.08
C VAL A 68 20.73 5.52 16.45
N LEU A 69 21.59 5.71 15.44
CA LEU A 69 22.97 6.20 15.59
C LEU A 69 23.07 7.68 15.21
N GLN A 70 23.98 8.40 15.89
CA GLN A 70 24.36 9.73 15.42
C GLN A 70 25.12 9.65 14.08
N PRO A 71 25.13 10.69 13.27
CA PRO A 71 25.80 10.66 11.96
C PRO A 71 27.27 10.18 12.05
N GLU A 72 28.00 10.63 13.08
CA GLU A 72 29.42 10.34 13.28
C GLU A 72 29.68 8.89 13.73
N GLU A 73 28.66 8.22 14.28
CA GLU A 73 28.76 6.83 14.75
C GLU A 73 28.49 5.80 13.65
N ARG A 74 27.83 6.21 12.55
CA ARG A 74 27.31 5.30 11.52
C ARG A 74 28.44 4.58 10.77
N ASP A 75 29.51 5.25 10.47
CA ASP A 75 30.64 4.65 9.71
C ASP A 75 31.25 3.45 10.41
N PHE A 76 31.18 3.39 11.74
CA PHE A 76 31.77 2.30 12.53
C PHE A 76 30.73 1.32 13.07
N ASN A 77 29.48 1.74 13.23
CA ASN A 77 28.46 0.96 13.94
C ASN A 77 27.25 0.60 13.08
N GLN A 78 27.19 1.02 11.81
CA GLN A 78 26.11 0.64 10.90
C GLN A 78 26.64 -0.25 9.78
N THR A 79 26.01 -1.41 9.63
CA THR A 79 26.33 -2.35 8.54
C THR A 79 25.07 -2.69 7.76
N VAL A 80 25.12 -2.55 6.44
CA VAL A 80 24.05 -2.96 5.53
C VAL A 80 24.51 -4.14 4.72
N LEU A 81 23.77 -5.23 4.78
CA LEU A 81 24.05 -6.50 4.12
C LEU A 81 22.90 -6.86 3.18
N TYR A 82 23.17 -7.62 2.13
CA TYR A 82 22.16 -8.13 1.20
C TYR A 82 22.07 -9.65 1.32
N GLY A 83 20.85 -10.17 1.44
CA GLY A 83 20.62 -11.61 1.66
C GLY A 83 21.14 -12.53 0.55
N ALA A 84 21.40 -12.01 -0.65
CA ALA A 84 22.02 -12.76 -1.74
C ALA A 84 23.53 -12.93 -1.56
N ASP A 85 24.20 -12.00 -0.85
CA ASP A 85 25.66 -11.90 -0.77
C ASP A 85 26.23 -12.48 0.52
N VAL A 86 25.38 -12.79 1.50
CA VAL A 86 25.80 -13.23 2.83
C VAL A 86 25.03 -14.45 3.31
N THR A 87 25.60 -15.14 4.29
CA THR A 87 24.94 -16.21 5.04
C THR A 87 24.37 -15.70 6.37
N ALA A 88 23.40 -16.42 6.94
CA ALA A 88 22.86 -16.08 8.26
C ALA A 88 23.93 -16.15 9.37
N ALA A 89 24.97 -16.98 9.21
CA ALA A 89 26.10 -17.06 10.15
C ALA A 89 26.91 -15.76 10.14
N GLU A 90 27.27 -15.24 8.96
CA GLU A 90 28.00 -13.97 8.83
C GLU A 90 27.20 -12.78 9.36
N ILE A 91 25.88 -12.77 9.16
CA ILE A 91 24.99 -11.76 9.75
C ILE A 91 25.03 -11.83 11.27
N VAL A 92 24.94 -13.03 11.84
CA VAL A 92 24.98 -13.27 13.30
C VAL A 92 26.34 -12.89 13.87
N ASP A 93 27.44 -13.22 13.19
CA ASP A 93 28.78 -12.83 13.63
C ASP A 93 28.96 -11.31 13.61
N THR A 94 28.38 -10.63 12.63
CA THR A 94 28.32 -9.16 12.62
C THR A 94 27.45 -8.63 13.76
N ALA A 95 26.28 -9.22 14.01
CA ALA A 95 25.37 -8.80 15.06
C ALA A 95 25.89 -9.05 16.49
N LYS A 96 26.88 -9.94 16.66
CA LYS A 96 27.55 -10.22 17.94
C LYS A 96 28.69 -9.27 18.28
N ARG A 97 29.10 -8.39 17.36
CA ARG A 97 30.13 -7.40 17.65
C ARG A 97 29.61 -6.36 18.64
N TYR A 98 30.51 -5.80 19.42
CA TYR A 98 30.16 -4.68 20.30
C TYR A 98 30.30 -3.36 19.54
N PRO A 99 29.42 -2.38 19.81
CA PRO A 99 29.52 -1.08 19.20
C PRO A 99 30.81 -0.35 19.62
N MET A 100 31.40 0.41 18.69
CA MET A 100 32.60 1.22 18.90
C MET A 100 32.20 2.64 19.31
N MET A 101 32.48 3.02 20.54
CA MET A 101 32.21 4.37 21.09
C MET A 101 30.74 4.83 20.92
N SER A 102 29.80 3.89 20.87
CA SER A 102 28.37 4.11 20.74
C SER A 102 27.58 3.18 21.66
N GLU A 103 26.34 3.54 21.97
CA GLU A 103 25.43 2.67 22.75
C GLU A 103 24.92 1.48 21.93
N TYR A 104 24.74 1.69 20.63
CA TYR A 104 24.17 0.69 19.72
C TYR A 104 25.05 0.46 18.51
N GLN A 105 24.95 -0.75 17.95
CA GLN A 105 25.26 -1.02 16.55
C GLN A 105 23.97 -1.39 15.79
N VAL A 106 23.90 -1.05 14.51
CA VAL A 106 22.77 -1.32 13.64
C VAL A 106 23.23 -2.25 12.51
N VAL A 107 22.57 -3.39 12.36
CA VAL A 107 22.81 -4.35 11.27
C VAL A 107 21.51 -4.49 10.47
N ILE A 108 21.53 -4.06 9.21
CA ILE A 108 20.36 -4.12 8.32
C ILE A 108 20.61 -5.14 7.23
N VAL A 109 19.75 -6.14 7.17
CA VAL A 109 19.77 -7.17 6.13
C VAL A 109 18.65 -6.89 5.14
N LYS A 110 19.02 -6.39 3.96
CA LYS A 110 18.10 -6.17 2.83
C LYS A 110 17.93 -7.46 2.05
N GLU A 111 16.74 -7.64 1.45
CA GLU A 111 16.41 -8.80 0.61
C GLU A 111 16.64 -10.16 1.29
N ALA A 112 16.27 -10.25 2.57
CA ALA A 112 16.47 -11.46 3.37
C ALA A 112 15.71 -12.70 2.85
N GLN A 113 14.75 -12.56 1.92
CA GLN A 113 14.11 -13.66 1.21
C GLN A 113 15.10 -14.49 0.38
N ASN A 114 16.27 -13.94 0.05
CA ASN A 114 17.33 -14.63 -0.71
C ASN A 114 18.29 -15.45 0.19
N LEU A 115 18.14 -15.38 1.51
CA LEU A 115 18.93 -16.19 2.43
C LEU A 115 18.58 -17.68 2.30
N LYS A 116 19.57 -18.50 2.05
CA LYS A 116 19.40 -19.95 1.83
C LYS A 116 19.08 -20.73 3.10
N ASN A 117 19.60 -20.28 4.23
CA ASN A 117 19.40 -20.92 5.54
C ASN A 117 19.34 -19.84 6.64
N THR A 118 18.41 -20.00 7.58
CA THR A 118 18.19 -19.06 8.69
C THR A 118 18.44 -19.66 10.07
N ASP A 119 19.01 -20.87 10.16
CA ASP A 119 19.19 -21.61 11.43
C ASP A 119 20.10 -20.87 12.42
N ALA A 120 21.10 -20.14 11.92
CA ALA A 120 22.00 -19.34 12.78
C ALA A 120 21.24 -18.25 13.56
N PHE A 121 20.14 -17.69 13.01
CA PHE A 121 19.30 -16.75 13.75
C PHE A 121 18.63 -17.40 14.94
N GLU A 122 18.22 -18.67 14.86
CA GLU A 122 17.57 -19.36 15.97
C GLU A 122 18.48 -19.47 17.20
N GLN A 123 19.79 -19.68 16.98
CA GLN A 123 20.76 -19.73 18.07
C GLN A 123 21.02 -18.31 18.65
N TYR A 124 21.19 -17.32 17.79
CA TYR A 124 21.41 -15.93 18.22
C TYR A 124 20.25 -15.38 19.05
N LEU A 125 19.01 -15.66 18.64
CA LEU A 125 17.79 -15.18 19.27
C LEU A 125 17.51 -15.80 20.64
N GLN A 126 18.21 -16.85 21.05
CA GLN A 126 18.13 -17.36 22.42
C GLN A 126 18.74 -16.37 23.41
N LYS A 127 19.77 -15.62 22.99
CA LYS A 127 20.45 -14.61 23.82
C LYS A 127 20.99 -13.48 22.92
N PRO A 128 20.10 -12.64 22.35
CA PRO A 128 20.54 -11.53 21.52
C PRO A 128 21.26 -10.46 22.34
N LEU A 129 22.16 -9.71 21.70
CA LEU A 129 22.80 -8.56 22.33
C LEU A 129 21.86 -7.37 22.36
N ASN A 130 21.66 -6.77 23.54
CA ASN A 130 20.83 -5.57 23.70
C ASN A 130 21.45 -4.31 23.09
N SER A 131 22.76 -4.31 22.84
CA SER A 131 23.47 -3.23 22.15
C SER A 131 23.40 -3.35 20.62
N THR A 132 22.74 -4.38 20.09
CA THR A 132 22.58 -4.57 18.64
C THR A 132 21.12 -4.39 18.25
N VAL A 133 20.87 -3.58 17.23
CA VAL A 133 19.58 -3.47 16.54
C VAL A 133 19.71 -4.19 15.18
N LEU A 134 19.26 -5.44 15.15
CA LEU A 134 19.25 -6.26 13.94
C LEU A 134 17.92 -6.07 13.18
N VAL A 135 17.98 -5.61 11.94
CA VAL A 135 16.81 -5.41 11.06
C VAL A 135 16.88 -6.38 9.90
N VAL A 136 15.91 -7.27 9.79
CA VAL A 136 15.82 -8.27 8.73
C VAL A 136 14.63 -7.93 7.82
N CYS A 137 14.91 -7.48 6.59
CA CYS A 137 13.91 -7.07 5.60
C CYS A 137 13.64 -8.23 4.63
N HIS A 138 12.54 -8.95 4.84
CA HIS A 138 12.09 -10.07 4.02
C HIS A 138 10.90 -9.61 3.15
N LYS A 139 11.18 -9.17 1.93
CA LYS A 139 10.18 -8.65 1.00
C LYS A 139 9.57 -9.76 0.13
N ASN A 140 8.38 -9.47 -0.40
CA ASN A 140 7.66 -10.33 -1.35
C ASN A 140 7.42 -11.76 -0.81
N GLY A 141 6.93 -11.84 0.40
CA GLY A 141 6.59 -13.09 1.06
C GLY A 141 6.69 -13.03 2.58
N SER A 142 6.42 -14.13 3.21
CA SER A 142 6.50 -14.27 4.66
C SER A 142 7.08 -15.61 5.06
N VAL A 143 7.72 -15.65 6.22
CA VAL A 143 8.18 -16.91 6.82
C VAL A 143 7.01 -17.64 7.44
N ASP A 144 6.95 -18.97 7.25
CA ASP A 144 5.92 -19.81 7.87
C ASP A 144 5.94 -19.64 9.41
N LYS A 145 4.88 -19.09 9.96
CA LYS A 145 4.73 -18.81 11.40
C LYS A 145 4.75 -20.06 12.28
N ARG A 146 4.63 -21.26 11.70
CA ARG A 146 4.74 -22.55 12.41
C ARG A 146 6.20 -22.94 12.65
N LYS A 147 7.16 -22.32 11.96
CA LYS A 147 8.60 -22.53 12.19
C LYS A 147 9.05 -21.87 13.51
N LYS A 148 10.20 -22.30 14.03
CA LYS A 148 10.75 -21.79 15.30
C LYS A 148 11.15 -20.33 15.25
N LEU A 149 11.71 -19.87 14.12
CA LEU A 149 12.25 -18.53 13.95
C LEU A 149 11.22 -17.42 14.28
N PRO A 150 10.00 -17.38 13.69
CA PRO A 150 9.01 -16.36 14.02
C PRO A 150 8.66 -16.32 15.51
N GLY A 151 8.49 -17.49 16.13
CA GLY A 151 8.18 -17.57 17.56
C GLY A 151 9.32 -17.13 18.47
N LEU A 152 10.59 -17.25 18.05
CA LEU A 152 11.73 -16.71 18.77
C LEU A 152 11.82 -15.18 18.61
N VAL A 153 11.62 -14.67 17.39
CA VAL A 153 11.57 -13.22 17.13
C VAL A 153 10.51 -12.54 17.99
N ASP A 154 9.30 -13.11 18.02
CA ASP A 154 8.17 -12.54 18.79
C ASP A 154 8.44 -12.47 20.30
N LYS A 155 9.31 -13.36 20.82
CA LYS A 155 9.69 -13.36 22.23
C LYS A 155 10.70 -12.28 22.62
N VAL A 156 11.61 -11.90 21.72
CA VAL A 156 12.76 -11.05 22.03
C VAL A 156 12.80 -9.75 21.25
N GLY A 157 11.92 -9.60 20.25
CA GLY A 157 11.92 -8.45 19.37
C GLY A 157 10.57 -8.17 18.72
N VAL A 158 10.59 -7.70 17.50
CA VAL A 158 9.44 -7.28 16.73
C VAL A 158 9.30 -8.15 15.48
N LEU A 159 8.21 -8.91 15.38
CA LEU A 159 7.80 -9.61 14.18
C LEU A 159 6.68 -8.81 13.51
N PHE A 160 6.97 -8.21 12.37
CA PHE A 160 6.00 -7.41 11.63
C PHE A 160 5.70 -8.04 10.27
N GLU A 161 4.43 -8.25 9.97
CA GLU A 161 3.96 -8.72 8.67
C GLU A 161 3.19 -7.62 7.96
N SER A 162 3.78 -7.12 6.88
CA SER A 162 3.22 -6.08 6.02
C SER A 162 2.34 -6.69 4.94
N LYS A 163 1.06 -6.38 4.93
CA LYS A 163 0.09 -6.89 3.95
C LYS A 163 -0.23 -5.82 2.91
N LYS A 164 -0.31 -6.23 1.64
CA LYS A 164 -0.77 -5.33 0.57
C LYS A 164 -2.13 -4.73 0.88
N VAL A 165 -2.22 -3.44 0.65
CA VAL A 165 -3.51 -2.73 0.71
C VAL A 165 -4.36 -3.19 -0.49
N LYS A 166 -5.60 -3.58 -0.23
CA LYS A 166 -6.53 -3.97 -1.29
C LYS A 166 -7.10 -2.72 -1.95
N GLU A 167 -7.42 -2.80 -3.23
CA GLU A 167 -8.01 -1.68 -3.99
C GLU A 167 -9.20 -1.03 -3.28
N ARG A 168 -10.10 -1.85 -2.72
CA ARG A 168 -11.28 -1.38 -1.96
C ARG A 168 -10.94 -0.55 -0.71
N ASP A 169 -9.73 -0.70 -0.18
CA ASP A 169 -9.28 -0.05 1.06
C ASP A 169 -8.44 1.21 0.77
N LEU A 170 -8.03 1.43 -0.50
CA LEU A 170 -7.25 2.58 -0.93
C LEU A 170 -7.91 3.93 -0.61
N PRO A 171 -9.22 4.14 -0.89
CA PRO A 171 -9.86 5.41 -0.54
C PRO A 171 -9.71 5.73 0.95
N SER A 172 -9.99 4.77 1.82
CA SER A 172 -9.85 4.95 3.27
C SER A 172 -8.40 5.17 3.70
N PHE A 173 -7.45 4.52 3.03
CA PHE A 173 -6.02 4.75 3.25
C PHE A 173 -5.61 6.19 2.90
N ILE A 174 -6.02 6.70 1.73
CA ILE A 174 -5.75 8.08 1.27
C ILE A 174 -6.29 9.10 2.27
N GLU A 175 -7.55 8.92 2.70
CA GLU A 175 -8.18 9.81 3.68
C GLU A 175 -7.40 9.84 4.99
N ASN A 176 -7.09 8.67 5.55
CA ASN A 176 -6.37 8.54 6.81
C ASN A 176 -4.96 9.14 6.71
N TYR A 177 -4.27 8.91 5.59
CA TYR A 177 -2.94 9.48 5.36
C TYR A 177 -2.97 11.00 5.36
N LEU A 178 -3.84 11.61 4.56
CA LEU A 178 -3.98 13.06 4.49
C LEU A 178 -4.44 13.66 5.83
N LYS A 179 -5.37 13.02 6.51
CA LYS A 179 -5.83 13.42 7.85
C LYS A 179 -4.70 13.40 8.88
N SER A 180 -3.80 12.42 8.83
CA SER A 180 -2.62 12.36 9.70
C SER A 180 -1.64 13.52 9.48
N LYS A 181 -1.70 14.16 8.30
CA LYS A 181 -0.93 15.34 7.91
C LYS A 181 -1.71 16.65 8.06
N GLY A 182 -2.90 16.60 8.65
CA GLY A 182 -3.77 17.76 8.88
C GLY A 182 -4.50 18.25 7.64
N ALA A 183 -4.59 17.41 6.58
CA ALA A 183 -5.30 17.73 5.35
C ALA A 183 -6.61 16.95 5.22
N SER A 184 -7.54 17.45 4.40
CA SER A 184 -8.80 16.79 4.06
C SER A 184 -8.92 16.58 2.56
N ILE A 185 -9.77 15.64 2.14
CA ILE A 185 -10.01 15.32 0.73
C ILE A 185 -11.50 15.04 0.53
N ASP A 186 -12.06 15.44 -0.60
CA ASP A 186 -13.41 15.07 -0.97
C ASP A 186 -13.47 13.64 -1.56
N PRO A 187 -14.62 12.95 -1.46
CA PRO A 187 -14.76 11.56 -1.92
C PRO A 187 -14.47 11.35 -3.41
N LYS A 188 -14.74 12.35 -4.26
CA LYS A 188 -14.48 12.26 -5.71
C LYS A 188 -12.98 12.28 -5.98
N SER A 189 -12.25 13.21 -5.38
CA SER A 189 -10.78 13.30 -5.47
C SER A 189 -10.10 12.06 -4.90
N GLN A 190 -10.59 11.56 -3.77
CA GLN A 190 -10.11 10.35 -3.12
C GLN A 190 -10.19 9.13 -4.05
N GLN A 191 -11.34 8.94 -4.67
CA GLN A 191 -11.56 7.84 -5.61
C GLN A 191 -10.70 8.03 -6.87
N LEU A 192 -10.64 9.25 -7.40
CA LEU A 192 -9.84 9.58 -8.59
C LEU A 192 -8.35 9.24 -8.40
N ILE A 193 -7.78 9.56 -7.24
CA ILE A 193 -6.40 9.23 -6.89
C ILE A 193 -6.23 7.70 -6.78
N ALA A 194 -7.13 7.03 -6.03
CA ALA A 194 -7.06 5.59 -5.80
C ALA A 194 -7.01 4.81 -7.12
N ASP A 195 -7.85 5.19 -8.08
CA ASP A 195 -7.96 4.47 -9.34
C ASP A 195 -6.87 4.82 -10.36
N SER A 196 -6.31 6.02 -10.24
CA SER A 196 -5.24 6.46 -11.14
C SER A 196 -3.87 5.89 -10.77
N ILE A 197 -3.64 5.65 -9.49
CA ILE A 197 -2.34 5.21 -8.97
C ILE A 197 -2.37 3.70 -8.65
N GLY A 198 -3.50 3.20 -8.16
CA GLY A 198 -3.66 1.80 -7.77
C GLY A 198 -2.97 1.48 -6.44
N THR A 199 -2.60 0.21 -6.26
CA THR A 199 -2.10 -0.34 -5.00
C THR A 199 -0.59 -0.16 -4.76
N ASP A 200 0.12 0.58 -5.58
CA ASP A 200 1.52 0.94 -5.35
C ASP A 200 1.60 2.04 -4.27
N LEU A 201 1.76 1.65 -3.01
CA LEU A 201 1.80 2.59 -1.88
C LEU A 201 2.96 3.55 -1.95
N SER A 202 4.13 3.14 -2.46
CA SER A 202 5.28 4.03 -2.58
C SER A 202 4.99 5.19 -3.51
N ARG A 203 4.40 4.89 -4.67
CA ARG A 203 3.95 5.88 -5.64
C ARG A 203 2.78 6.70 -5.09
N LEU A 204 1.79 6.06 -4.50
CA LEU A 204 0.62 6.73 -3.93
C LEU A 204 1.01 7.78 -2.89
N ILE A 205 1.87 7.41 -1.94
CA ILE A 205 2.30 8.33 -0.89
C ILE A 205 3.16 9.46 -1.47
N SER A 206 4.04 9.17 -2.44
CA SER A 206 4.81 10.21 -3.12
C SER A 206 3.90 11.23 -3.81
N GLU A 207 2.82 10.79 -4.47
CA GLU A 207 1.85 11.68 -5.08
C GLU A 207 1.05 12.48 -4.03
N LEU A 208 0.65 11.84 -2.92
CA LEU A 208 -0.03 12.52 -1.82
C LEU A 208 0.88 13.57 -1.14
N ASP A 209 2.16 13.28 -0.97
CA ASP A 209 3.13 14.23 -0.41
C ASP A 209 3.33 15.44 -1.35
N LYS A 210 3.34 15.23 -2.67
CA LYS A 210 3.35 16.35 -3.64
C LYS A 210 2.11 17.24 -3.51
N LEU A 211 0.93 16.63 -3.35
CA LEU A 211 -0.29 17.41 -3.10
C LEU A 211 -0.18 18.24 -1.83
N LEU A 212 0.33 17.66 -0.74
CA LEU A 212 0.51 18.36 0.53
C LEU A 212 1.45 19.57 0.42
N VAL A 213 2.54 19.43 -0.37
CA VAL A 213 3.48 20.52 -0.63
C VAL A 213 2.88 21.61 -1.50
N ALA A 214 2.03 21.23 -2.47
CA ALA A 214 1.41 22.19 -3.40
C ALA A 214 0.20 22.93 -2.81
N MET A 215 -0.28 22.52 -1.62
CA MET A 215 -1.42 23.17 -0.97
C MET A 215 -1.05 24.54 -0.41
N PRO A 216 -1.96 25.53 -0.50
CA PRO A 216 -1.84 26.78 0.22
C PRO A 216 -1.81 26.56 1.75
N GLU A 217 -1.07 27.38 2.47
CA GLU A 217 -0.99 27.26 3.95
C GLU A 217 -2.35 27.40 4.64
N ASN A 218 -3.25 28.20 4.06
CA ASN A 218 -4.56 28.54 4.62
C ASN A 218 -5.68 27.59 4.19
N ASP A 219 -5.46 26.70 3.22
CA ASP A 219 -6.48 25.73 2.77
C ASP A 219 -5.84 24.36 2.55
N LYS A 220 -5.98 23.49 3.53
CA LYS A 220 -5.46 22.12 3.49
C LYS A 220 -6.52 21.12 2.99
N ARG A 221 -7.21 21.47 1.92
CA ARG A 221 -8.19 20.61 1.28
C ARG A 221 -7.75 20.20 -0.12
N VAL A 222 -7.63 18.90 -0.34
CA VAL A 222 -7.38 18.32 -1.68
C VAL A 222 -8.64 18.42 -2.51
N THR A 223 -8.58 19.21 -3.57
CA THR A 223 -9.69 19.41 -4.52
C THR A 223 -9.41 18.65 -5.83
N PRO A 224 -10.44 18.33 -6.64
CA PRO A 224 -10.25 17.73 -7.96
C PRO A 224 -9.32 18.54 -8.88
N GLN A 225 -9.35 19.88 -8.77
CA GLN A 225 -8.46 20.73 -9.54
C GLN A 225 -7.00 20.55 -9.13
N LEU A 226 -6.71 20.49 -7.82
CA LEU A 226 -5.36 20.25 -7.32
C LEU A 226 -4.83 18.87 -7.77
N VAL A 227 -5.70 17.85 -7.79
CA VAL A 227 -5.35 16.51 -8.30
C VAL A 227 -5.01 16.57 -9.78
N GLU A 228 -5.79 17.29 -10.58
CA GLU A 228 -5.53 17.48 -12.01
C GLU A 228 -4.20 18.17 -12.25
N ASP A 229 -3.93 19.27 -11.53
CA ASP A 229 -2.73 20.09 -11.70
C ASP A 229 -1.45 19.36 -11.28
N GLN A 230 -1.50 18.57 -10.19
CA GLN A 230 -0.30 17.96 -9.60
C GLN A 230 -0.07 16.50 -10.02
N ILE A 231 -1.14 15.73 -10.21
CA ILE A 231 -1.06 14.30 -10.57
C ILE A 231 -1.27 14.11 -12.08
N GLY A 232 -1.86 15.10 -12.75
CA GLY A 232 -2.12 15.06 -14.19
C GLY A 232 -3.31 14.19 -14.57
N VAL A 233 -4.24 13.97 -13.63
CA VAL A 233 -5.47 13.18 -13.85
C VAL A 233 -6.64 14.13 -14.02
N SER A 234 -7.15 14.24 -15.23
CA SER A 234 -8.25 15.15 -15.54
C SER A 234 -9.51 14.83 -14.73
N LYS A 235 -10.10 15.85 -14.13
CA LYS A 235 -11.38 15.74 -13.41
C LYS A 235 -12.57 15.44 -14.30
N ASP A 236 -12.47 15.83 -15.59
CA ASP A 236 -13.57 15.75 -16.56
C ASP A 236 -13.40 14.61 -17.58
N PHE A 237 -12.14 14.18 -17.81
CA PHE A 237 -11.79 13.17 -18.81
C PHE A 237 -10.92 12.07 -18.18
N ASN A 238 -11.56 11.14 -17.48
CA ASN A 238 -10.92 10.00 -16.83
C ASN A 238 -11.81 8.76 -16.98
N GLY A 239 -11.33 7.61 -16.49
CA GLY A 239 -12.06 6.34 -16.62
C GLY A 239 -13.44 6.36 -15.96
N PHE A 240 -13.63 7.10 -14.82
CA PHE A 240 -14.94 7.19 -14.17
C PHE A 240 -15.92 8.01 -14.98
N GLU A 241 -15.49 9.13 -15.49
CA GLU A 241 -16.32 9.96 -16.36
C GLU A 241 -16.70 9.19 -17.63
N LEU A 242 -15.80 8.29 -18.14
CA LEU A 242 -16.13 7.38 -19.21
C LEU A 242 -17.20 6.36 -18.79
N ARG A 243 -17.03 5.72 -17.60
CA ARG A 243 -18.04 4.81 -17.06
C ARG A 243 -19.37 5.51 -16.87
N ASP A 244 -19.38 6.69 -16.30
CA ASP A 244 -20.61 7.45 -16.08
C ASP A 244 -21.27 7.86 -17.39
N ALA A 245 -20.49 8.22 -18.40
CA ALA A 245 -20.98 8.45 -19.76
C ALA A 245 -21.62 7.20 -20.37
N VAL A 246 -20.98 6.03 -20.17
CA VAL A 246 -21.50 4.73 -20.58
C VAL A 246 -22.80 4.41 -19.82
N VAL A 247 -22.81 4.51 -18.49
CA VAL A 247 -24.01 4.24 -17.66
C VAL A 247 -25.23 5.04 -18.13
N ASN A 248 -25.00 6.31 -18.47
CA ASN A 248 -26.05 7.24 -18.92
C ASN A 248 -26.26 7.22 -20.44
N ARG A 249 -25.59 6.37 -21.20
CA ARG A 249 -25.58 6.32 -22.67
C ARG A 249 -25.29 7.69 -23.32
N ASN A 250 -24.40 8.47 -22.68
CA ASN A 250 -23.98 9.76 -23.21
C ASN A 250 -22.86 9.57 -24.24
N ILE A 251 -23.26 9.27 -25.49
CA ILE A 251 -22.38 8.99 -26.62
C ILE A 251 -21.40 10.14 -26.87
N PHE A 252 -21.91 11.39 -26.77
CA PHE A 252 -21.09 12.57 -27.03
C PHE A 252 -19.95 12.70 -26.03
N LYS A 253 -20.26 12.61 -24.74
CA LYS A 253 -19.24 12.68 -23.68
C LYS A 253 -18.27 11.52 -23.74
N ALA A 254 -18.73 10.30 -23.97
CA ALA A 254 -17.86 9.14 -24.13
C ALA A 254 -16.83 9.33 -25.26
N ASN A 255 -17.26 9.83 -26.42
CA ASN A 255 -16.37 10.13 -27.54
C ASN A 255 -15.38 11.27 -27.23
N GLN A 256 -15.78 12.29 -26.48
CA GLN A 256 -14.86 13.33 -26.03
C GLN A 256 -13.76 12.77 -25.12
N ILE A 257 -14.12 11.88 -24.19
CA ILE A 257 -13.18 11.23 -23.29
C ILE A 257 -12.22 10.33 -24.06
N LEU A 258 -12.71 9.52 -24.99
CA LEU A 258 -11.85 8.68 -25.83
C LEU A 258 -10.87 9.51 -26.66
N LYS A 259 -11.31 10.62 -27.25
CA LYS A 259 -10.45 11.55 -27.98
C LYS A 259 -9.39 12.21 -27.08
N PHE A 260 -9.72 12.43 -25.79
CA PHE A 260 -8.77 12.92 -24.81
C PHE A 260 -7.72 11.84 -24.47
N PHE A 261 -8.15 10.57 -24.30
CA PHE A 261 -7.24 9.45 -24.04
C PHE A 261 -6.23 9.22 -25.18
N ASP A 262 -6.65 9.38 -26.44
CA ASP A 262 -5.76 9.31 -27.61
C ASP A 262 -4.58 10.30 -27.50
N LYS A 263 -4.86 11.49 -26.96
CA LYS A 263 -3.83 12.54 -26.78
C LYS A 263 -3.06 12.40 -25.46
N ASN A 264 -3.64 11.72 -24.48
CA ASN A 264 -3.13 11.59 -23.13
C ASN A 264 -3.23 10.14 -22.64
N PRO A 265 -2.38 9.21 -23.12
CA PRO A 265 -2.50 7.77 -22.83
C PRO A 265 -2.41 7.44 -21.32
N LYS A 266 -1.81 8.33 -20.52
CA LYS A 266 -1.72 8.19 -19.06
C LYS A 266 -3.03 8.47 -18.33
N ALA A 267 -3.97 9.20 -18.95
CA ALA A 267 -5.25 9.58 -18.33
C ALA A 267 -6.28 8.45 -18.39
N GLY A 268 -6.13 7.50 -19.30
CA GLY A 268 -7.02 6.35 -19.41
C GLY A 268 -6.46 5.33 -20.39
N SER A 269 -6.00 4.21 -19.87
CA SER A 269 -5.54 3.09 -20.70
C SER A 269 -6.62 2.01 -20.79
N LEU A 270 -6.56 1.18 -21.84
CA LEU A 270 -7.41 0.01 -21.98
C LEU A 270 -7.35 -0.87 -20.70
N TYR A 271 -6.15 -1.05 -20.14
CA TYR A 271 -5.90 -1.89 -18.97
C TYR A 271 -6.53 -1.35 -17.68
N SER A 272 -6.76 -0.04 -17.57
CA SER A 272 -7.48 0.56 -16.43
C SER A 272 -8.99 0.57 -16.63
N VAL A 273 -9.44 0.76 -17.87
CA VAL A 273 -10.87 0.86 -18.23
C VAL A 273 -11.56 -0.50 -18.27
N LEU A 274 -10.89 -1.55 -18.79
CA LEU A 274 -11.49 -2.89 -18.91
C LEU A 274 -11.96 -3.46 -17.56
N PRO A 275 -11.14 -3.54 -16.50
CA PRO A 275 -11.59 -4.06 -15.21
C PRO A 275 -12.74 -3.26 -14.62
N MET A 276 -12.70 -1.93 -14.74
CA MET A 276 -13.74 -1.04 -14.23
C MET A 276 -15.10 -1.28 -14.93
N LEU A 277 -15.11 -1.36 -16.27
CA LEU A 277 -16.33 -1.67 -17.02
C LEU A 277 -16.81 -3.09 -16.75
N PHE A 278 -15.90 -4.06 -16.67
CA PHE A 278 -16.24 -5.43 -16.33
C PHE A 278 -16.95 -5.52 -14.97
N ASN A 279 -16.38 -4.92 -13.92
CA ASN A 279 -16.97 -4.89 -12.60
C ASN A 279 -18.36 -4.22 -12.59
N TYR A 280 -18.52 -3.14 -13.34
CA TYR A 280 -19.80 -2.47 -13.45
C TYR A 280 -20.85 -3.38 -14.11
N PHE A 281 -20.57 -3.94 -15.29
CA PHE A 281 -21.53 -4.77 -16.02
C PHE A 281 -21.77 -6.12 -15.35
N GLN A 282 -20.79 -6.69 -14.67
CA GLN A 282 -20.96 -7.89 -13.84
C GLN A 282 -21.96 -7.61 -12.71
N ASN A 283 -21.77 -6.53 -11.97
CA ASN A 283 -22.68 -6.14 -10.89
C ASN A 283 -24.06 -5.78 -11.44
N LEU A 284 -24.15 -5.12 -12.60
CA LEU A 284 -25.41 -4.85 -13.28
C LEU A 284 -26.14 -6.15 -13.62
N MET A 285 -25.44 -7.18 -14.09
CA MET A 285 -26.00 -8.50 -14.34
C MET A 285 -26.52 -9.14 -13.07
N ILE A 286 -25.78 -9.06 -11.97
CA ILE A 286 -26.20 -9.56 -10.65
C ILE A 286 -27.44 -8.79 -10.17
N ALA A 287 -27.51 -7.46 -10.38
CA ALA A 287 -28.64 -6.64 -9.99
C ALA A 287 -29.96 -7.06 -10.70
N TYR A 288 -29.90 -7.59 -11.90
CA TYR A 288 -31.09 -8.12 -12.58
C TYR A 288 -31.76 -9.28 -11.87
N TYR A 289 -31.01 -10.04 -11.05
CA TYR A 289 -31.53 -11.16 -10.25
C TYR A 289 -32.01 -10.73 -8.86
N CYS A 290 -31.90 -9.44 -8.51
CA CYS A 290 -32.47 -8.93 -7.26
C CYS A 290 -34.00 -9.06 -7.26
N PRO A 291 -34.61 -9.73 -6.27
CA PRO A 291 -36.08 -9.89 -6.21
C PRO A 291 -36.82 -8.57 -6.16
N GLN A 292 -36.25 -7.54 -5.53
CA GLN A 292 -36.81 -6.20 -5.40
C GLN A 292 -35.95 -5.17 -6.16
N LYS A 293 -35.68 -5.44 -7.45
CA LYS A 293 -34.80 -4.62 -8.29
C LYS A 293 -35.25 -3.16 -8.50
N ASN A 294 -36.46 -2.83 -8.11
CA ASN A 294 -36.99 -1.45 -8.17
C ASN A 294 -36.70 -0.66 -6.88
N SER A 295 -36.23 -1.30 -5.80
CA SER A 295 -35.82 -0.64 -4.56
C SER A 295 -34.32 -0.43 -4.53
N GLN A 296 -33.91 0.81 -4.33
CA GLN A 296 -32.51 1.20 -4.25
C GLN A 296 -31.80 0.54 -3.06
N GLU A 297 -32.48 0.44 -1.91
CA GLU A 297 -31.96 -0.22 -0.70
C GLU A 297 -31.78 -1.73 -0.92
N ALA A 298 -32.76 -2.37 -1.60
CA ALA A 298 -32.69 -3.79 -1.88
C ALA A 298 -31.55 -4.12 -2.85
N VAL A 299 -31.37 -3.34 -3.91
CA VAL A 299 -30.28 -3.50 -4.87
C VAL A 299 -28.93 -3.26 -4.19
N ALA A 300 -28.81 -2.23 -3.35
CA ALA A 300 -27.57 -1.96 -2.61
C ALA A 300 -27.20 -3.12 -1.69
N LYS A 301 -28.17 -3.67 -0.94
CA LYS A 301 -27.98 -4.82 -0.07
C LYS A 301 -27.61 -6.08 -0.87
N TRP A 302 -28.29 -6.32 -1.99
CA TRP A 302 -28.06 -7.46 -2.88
C TRP A 302 -26.64 -7.47 -3.47
N LEU A 303 -26.12 -6.29 -3.82
CA LEU A 303 -24.78 -6.07 -4.36
C LEU A 303 -23.72 -5.83 -3.26
N GLU A 304 -24.09 -5.91 -1.98
CA GLU A 304 -23.19 -5.64 -0.83
C GLU A 304 -22.51 -4.24 -0.91
N LEU A 305 -23.25 -3.24 -1.42
CA LEU A 305 -22.72 -1.89 -1.53
C LEU A 305 -22.72 -1.17 -0.18
N LYS A 306 -21.73 -0.31 0.04
CA LYS A 306 -21.57 0.46 1.29
C LYS A 306 -22.72 1.44 1.56
N SER A 307 -23.46 1.86 0.53
CA SER A 307 -24.51 2.87 0.62
C SER A 307 -25.62 2.62 -0.38
N PRO A 308 -26.90 2.86 -0.04
CA PRO A 308 -28.00 2.81 -1.00
C PRO A 308 -27.78 3.70 -2.21
N TRP A 309 -27.15 4.85 -2.02
CA TRP A 309 -26.85 5.79 -3.11
C TRP A 309 -26.00 5.18 -4.25
N ALA A 310 -25.09 4.29 -3.91
CA ALA A 310 -24.25 3.60 -4.89
C ALA A 310 -25.06 2.67 -5.83
N ALA A 311 -26.28 2.27 -5.46
CA ALA A 311 -27.16 1.49 -6.31
C ALA A 311 -27.82 2.29 -7.44
N LYS A 312 -27.78 3.63 -7.38
CA LYS A 312 -28.41 4.52 -8.37
C LYS A 312 -27.88 4.25 -9.80
N ASP A 313 -26.58 4.07 -9.93
CA ASP A 313 -25.94 3.81 -11.23
C ASP A 313 -26.40 2.48 -11.84
N TYR A 314 -26.56 1.43 -11.00
CA TYR A 314 -27.10 0.16 -11.46
C TYR A 314 -28.56 0.22 -11.83
N MET A 315 -29.37 1.00 -11.12
CA MET A 315 -30.77 1.25 -11.51
C MET A 315 -30.88 2.00 -12.83
N THR A 316 -29.99 2.97 -13.05
CA THR A 316 -29.88 3.67 -14.35
C THR A 316 -29.42 2.72 -15.43
N GLY A 317 -28.41 1.90 -15.15
CA GLY A 317 -27.92 0.88 -16.08
C GLY A 317 -28.99 -0.14 -16.48
N MET A 318 -29.82 -0.63 -15.54
CA MET A 318 -30.95 -1.54 -15.84
C MET A 318 -32.01 -0.91 -16.75
N LYS A 319 -32.16 0.42 -16.73
CA LYS A 319 -33.05 1.13 -17.69
C LYS A 319 -32.43 1.24 -19.08
N ASN A 320 -31.12 1.44 -19.15
CA ASN A 320 -30.40 1.75 -20.39
C ASN A 320 -29.92 0.49 -21.14
N TYR A 321 -29.68 -0.61 -20.43
CA TYR A 321 -29.20 -1.87 -20.99
C TYR A 321 -30.09 -3.02 -20.57
N THR A 322 -30.53 -3.84 -21.53
CA THR A 322 -31.26 -5.08 -21.22
C THR A 322 -30.32 -6.14 -20.62
N GLY A 323 -30.86 -7.15 -19.93
CA GLY A 323 -30.05 -8.25 -19.43
C GLY A 323 -29.28 -8.98 -20.53
N THR A 324 -29.90 -9.18 -21.71
CA THR A 324 -29.24 -9.77 -22.89
C THR A 324 -28.10 -8.88 -23.40
N LYS A 325 -28.30 -7.56 -23.51
CA LYS A 325 -27.24 -6.62 -23.92
C LYS A 325 -26.10 -6.61 -22.89
N THR A 326 -26.44 -6.63 -21.60
CA THR A 326 -25.43 -6.70 -20.51
C THR A 326 -24.55 -7.96 -20.64
N MET A 327 -25.14 -9.11 -20.92
CA MET A 327 -24.40 -10.34 -21.16
C MET A 327 -23.50 -10.25 -22.41
N GLN A 328 -24.00 -9.68 -23.49
CA GLN A 328 -23.19 -9.45 -24.70
C GLN A 328 -22.03 -8.50 -24.45
N ILE A 329 -22.22 -7.47 -23.64
CA ILE A 329 -21.16 -6.54 -23.26
C ILE A 329 -20.08 -7.25 -22.45
N ILE A 330 -20.45 -8.07 -21.45
CA ILE A 330 -19.50 -8.87 -20.67
C ILE A 330 -18.68 -9.78 -21.57
N TYR A 331 -19.32 -10.43 -22.53
CA TYR A 331 -18.62 -11.26 -23.53
C TYR A 331 -17.66 -10.43 -24.38
N LYS A 332 -18.09 -9.24 -24.84
CA LYS A 332 -17.24 -8.34 -25.64
C LYS A 332 -16.05 -7.82 -24.86
N ILE A 333 -16.22 -7.51 -23.58
CA ILE A 333 -15.11 -7.12 -22.69
C ILE A 333 -14.06 -8.24 -22.62
N ARG A 334 -14.51 -9.50 -22.45
CA ARG A 334 -13.61 -10.67 -22.44
C ARG A 334 -12.87 -10.84 -23.79
N GLU A 335 -13.57 -10.64 -24.91
CA GLU A 335 -12.95 -10.69 -26.24
C GLU A 335 -11.85 -9.62 -26.39
N ILE A 336 -12.15 -8.40 -25.99
CA ILE A 336 -11.20 -7.29 -26.04
C ILE A 336 -10.00 -7.52 -25.10
N ASP A 337 -10.22 -8.06 -23.90
CA ASP A 337 -9.14 -8.45 -22.99
C ASP A 337 -8.21 -9.50 -23.64
N ALA A 338 -8.77 -10.51 -24.27
CA ALA A 338 -8.00 -11.53 -24.99
C ALA A 338 -7.20 -10.93 -26.16
N LYS A 339 -7.84 -10.06 -26.96
CA LYS A 339 -7.19 -9.33 -28.07
C LYS A 339 -6.05 -8.44 -27.56
N SER A 340 -6.22 -7.77 -26.41
CA SER A 340 -5.18 -6.92 -25.83
C SER A 340 -3.92 -7.68 -25.40
N LYS A 341 -4.05 -8.98 -25.17
CA LYS A 341 -2.97 -9.91 -24.84
C LYS A 341 -2.40 -10.67 -26.07
N GLY A 342 -2.84 -10.27 -27.28
CA GLY A 342 -2.35 -10.83 -28.54
C GLY A 342 -3.12 -12.04 -29.06
N LEU A 343 -4.21 -12.49 -28.41
CA LEU A 343 -5.02 -13.57 -28.91
C LEU A 343 -5.90 -13.07 -30.07
N ASP A 344 -5.76 -13.68 -31.24
CA ASP A 344 -6.48 -13.31 -32.47
C ASP A 344 -6.38 -11.82 -32.87
N ASN A 345 -5.29 -11.15 -32.40
CA ASN A 345 -5.05 -9.74 -32.68
C ASN A 345 -3.56 -9.45 -32.91
N PRO A 346 -3.04 -9.55 -34.10
CA PRO A 346 -1.63 -9.31 -34.37
C PRO A 346 -1.23 -7.82 -34.31
N ASN A 347 -2.16 -6.87 -34.57
CA ASN A 347 -1.78 -5.48 -34.89
C ASN A 347 -2.72 -4.38 -34.37
N THR A 348 -3.87 -4.67 -33.75
CA THR A 348 -4.78 -3.60 -33.30
C THR A 348 -4.28 -3.02 -31.95
N PRO A 349 -3.94 -1.74 -31.90
CA PRO A 349 -3.43 -1.13 -30.68
C PRO A 349 -4.52 -0.99 -29.60
N PRO A 350 -4.13 -0.89 -28.32
CA PRO A 350 -5.07 -0.78 -27.18
C PRO A 350 -6.06 0.38 -27.31
N GLU A 351 -5.65 1.48 -27.93
CA GLU A 351 -6.46 2.69 -28.14
C GLU A 351 -7.63 2.43 -29.10
N GLU A 352 -7.43 1.59 -30.11
CA GLU A 352 -8.50 1.20 -31.03
C GLU A 352 -9.41 0.15 -30.41
N LEU A 353 -8.87 -0.77 -29.60
CA LEU A 353 -9.66 -1.77 -28.89
C LEU A 353 -10.64 -1.14 -27.90
N ILE A 354 -10.23 -0.07 -27.19
CA ILE A 354 -11.14 0.64 -26.28
C ILE A 354 -12.26 1.34 -27.05
N LYS A 355 -11.97 1.93 -28.21
CA LYS A 355 -12.99 2.57 -29.08
C LYS A 355 -13.98 1.54 -29.59
N GLU A 356 -13.51 0.38 -30.08
CA GLU A 356 -14.35 -0.75 -30.50
C GLU A 356 -15.30 -1.18 -29.37
N LEU A 357 -14.77 -1.32 -28.14
CA LEU A 357 -15.57 -1.70 -26.98
C LEU A 357 -16.65 -0.67 -26.65
N ILE A 358 -16.28 0.60 -26.53
CA ILE A 358 -17.21 1.67 -26.16
C ILE A 358 -18.27 1.85 -27.24
N PHE A 359 -17.89 1.76 -28.53
CA PHE A 359 -18.84 1.78 -29.61
C PHE A 359 -19.86 0.63 -29.51
N PHE A 360 -19.39 -0.61 -29.26
CA PHE A 360 -20.28 -1.77 -29.10
C PHE A 360 -21.22 -1.62 -27.90
N ILE A 361 -20.76 -1.02 -26.79
CA ILE A 361 -21.59 -0.82 -25.59
C ILE A 361 -22.71 0.18 -25.86
N LEU A 362 -22.39 1.29 -26.52
CA LEU A 362 -23.32 2.41 -26.69
C LEU A 362 -24.34 2.23 -27.85
N HIS A 363 -24.06 1.35 -28.77
CA HIS A 363 -24.92 1.00 -29.94
C HIS A 363 -25.43 -0.42 -29.84
#